data_926aee6c9908261ae026541f0e4cc00c
#
_entry.id   926aee6c9908261ae026541f0e4cc00c
#
_cell.length_a   1.000
_cell.length_b   1.000
_cell.length_c   1.000
_cell.angle_alpha   90.00
_cell.angle_beta   90.00
_cell.angle_gamma   90.00
#
_symmetry.space_group_name_H-M   'P 1'
#
loop_
_entity.id
_entity.type
_entity.pdbx_description
1 polymer ?
#
loop_
_entity_poly.entity_id
_entity_poly.type
_entity_poly.pdbx_seq_one_letter_code
_entity_poly.pdbx_strand_id
1 'polypeptide(L)'
;AINAPASGRMAVAEAITNLLAAPIELPRVKLSANWMAACGEPGEDAALYETVKAVGMELCPALGVSIPVGKDSLSMRTQWSEGSDKKKVTSPVSLIVSAFASLSDVRGTLTPQLNATEADTTLVLIDLGKGQNRMGGSILGQTLDQSGDVVPDVDDPQDLVNLVNAVNALRAKGQILAYHDRSDGGLLAAAAEMAFAGHVGVALNVDLLVTEGDGVSDSRMDTGDAKNWAGQVSARREELTLKALFNEELGVLLQVRTAERNDVMQTLREHGLSKFSHFVGKTRPVSSEIDAGKGELQVWRDAKAVFSAPLADLHQVWDAVSWKICQQRDNPVNADAEHAAAGEPTDPGLHVHLTFDAADNVAAPYLNLAKPKVAILREQGVNSHIEMAYAFTEAGFEAFDVHMTDLQTGRVKLEDFKGVVA
;
A
#
# COMPACT_ATOMS: atom_id res chain seq x y z
N ALA A 1 9.62 9.88 15.52
CA ALA A 1 8.48 10.36 14.71
C ALA A 1 8.18 11.83 15.06
N ILE A 2 7.71 12.62 14.08
CA ILE A 2 7.32 14.03 14.31
C ILE A 2 6.08 14.05 15.22
N ASN A 3 5.12 13.16 14.95
CA ASN A 3 3.95 12.90 15.81
C ASN A 3 3.76 11.38 15.89
N ALA A 4 4.17 10.79 16.99
CA ALA A 4 4.15 9.34 17.16
C ALA A 4 2.72 8.73 17.13
N PRO A 5 1.70 9.29 17.83
CA PRO A 5 0.32 8.82 17.72
C PRO A 5 -0.24 8.85 16.29
N ALA A 6 -0.01 9.94 15.55
CA ALA A 6 -0.46 10.06 14.17
C ALA A 6 0.21 9.00 13.27
N SER A 7 1.53 8.77 13.42
CA SER A 7 2.24 7.74 12.65
C SER A 7 1.67 6.34 12.91
N GLY A 8 1.30 6.04 14.15
CA GLY A 8 0.67 4.75 14.49
C GLY A 8 -0.72 4.60 13.87
N ARG A 9 -1.55 5.65 13.91
CA ARG A 9 -2.86 5.63 13.26
C ARG A 9 -2.75 5.47 11.74
N MET A 10 -1.80 6.20 11.12
CA MET A 10 -1.55 6.11 9.68
C MET A 10 -1.08 4.71 9.29
N ALA A 11 -0.16 4.08 10.03
CA ALA A 11 0.30 2.72 9.75
C ALA A 11 -0.84 1.68 9.76
N VAL A 12 -1.79 1.79 10.70
CA VAL A 12 -2.98 0.93 10.71
C VAL A 12 -3.90 1.23 9.54
N ALA A 13 -4.15 2.50 9.26
CA ALA A 13 -5.07 2.90 8.19
C ALA A 13 -4.54 2.53 6.80
N GLU A 14 -3.24 2.72 6.56
CA GLU A 14 -2.57 2.33 5.31
C GLU A 14 -2.59 0.81 5.12
N ALA A 15 -2.34 0.02 6.16
CA ALA A 15 -2.48 -1.43 6.08
C ALA A 15 -3.90 -1.85 5.67
N ILE A 16 -4.93 -1.12 6.09
CA ILE A 16 -6.33 -1.38 5.71
C ILE A 16 -6.60 -0.91 4.27
N THR A 17 -6.14 0.28 3.85
CA THR A 17 -6.34 0.73 2.47
C THR A 17 -5.61 -0.17 1.47
N ASN A 18 -4.41 -0.64 1.81
CA ASN A 18 -3.71 -1.63 1.00
C ASN A 18 -4.50 -2.96 0.89
N LEU A 19 -4.98 -3.48 2.03
CA LEU A 19 -5.78 -4.70 2.06
C LEU A 19 -7.13 -4.56 1.33
N LEU A 20 -7.66 -3.34 1.20
CA LEU A 20 -8.93 -3.03 0.54
C LEU A 20 -8.91 -3.31 -0.97
N ALA A 21 -7.75 -3.54 -1.58
CA ALA A 21 -7.67 -4.12 -2.92
C ALA A 21 -8.47 -5.44 -3.00
N ALA A 22 -8.55 -6.21 -1.92
CA ALA A 22 -9.40 -7.39 -1.79
C ALA A 22 -10.79 -7.03 -1.19
N PRO A 23 -11.83 -7.87 -1.42
CA PRO A 23 -13.18 -7.63 -0.90
C PRO A 23 -13.30 -7.95 0.60
N ILE A 24 -12.62 -7.16 1.41
CA ILE A 24 -12.57 -7.33 2.87
C ILE A 24 -13.82 -6.81 3.57
N GLU A 25 -14.10 -7.38 4.75
CA GLU A 25 -15.05 -6.89 5.73
C GLU A 25 -14.27 -6.46 6.98
N LEU A 26 -14.37 -5.20 7.42
CA LEU A 26 -13.59 -4.69 8.57
C LEU A 26 -13.65 -5.58 9.82
N PRO A 27 -14.80 -6.14 10.25
CA PRO A 27 -14.84 -7.00 11.44
C PRO A 27 -14.02 -8.28 11.31
N ARG A 28 -13.69 -8.71 10.09
CA ARG A 28 -12.84 -9.87 9.82
C ARG A 28 -11.35 -9.55 9.75
N VAL A 29 -11.00 -8.27 9.71
CA VAL A 29 -9.60 -7.84 9.68
C VAL A 29 -8.95 -8.10 11.04
N LYS A 30 -7.81 -8.76 11.02
CA LYS A 30 -6.91 -8.94 12.14
C LYS A 30 -5.55 -8.39 11.81
N LEU A 31 -4.93 -7.74 12.78
CA LEU A 31 -3.65 -7.08 12.60
C LEU A 31 -2.57 -7.79 13.42
N SER A 32 -1.37 -7.85 12.89
CA SER A 32 -0.16 -8.10 13.65
C SER A 32 0.62 -6.79 13.74
N ALA A 33 1.04 -6.40 14.93
CA ALA A 33 1.73 -5.14 15.17
C ALA A 33 3.13 -5.37 15.74
N ASN A 34 4.16 -4.86 15.06
CA ASN A 34 5.52 -4.84 15.55
C ASN A 34 5.87 -3.42 16.00
N TRP A 35 6.01 -3.25 17.32
CA TRP A 35 6.35 -1.99 17.96
C TRP A 35 7.85 -1.88 18.14
N MET A 36 8.44 -0.80 17.69
CA MET A 36 9.86 -0.54 17.83
C MET A 36 10.08 0.83 18.48
N ALA A 37 10.87 0.84 19.56
CA ALA A 37 11.17 2.06 20.30
C ALA A 37 12.53 1.97 20.98
N ALA A 38 13.18 3.10 21.20
CA ALA A 38 14.41 3.20 22.00
C ALA A 38 14.04 3.54 23.44
N CYS A 39 13.41 2.61 24.17
CA CYS A 39 12.98 2.84 25.54
C CYS A 39 14.13 3.27 26.45
N GLY A 40 13.86 4.22 27.34
CA GLY A 40 14.85 4.86 28.19
C GLY A 40 15.55 6.07 27.56
N GLU A 41 15.35 6.34 26.26
CA GLU A 41 15.78 7.58 25.64
C GLU A 41 14.74 8.69 25.86
N PRO A 42 15.17 9.95 25.97
CA PRO A 42 14.26 11.05 26.27
C PRO A 42 13.09 11.15 25.29
N GLY A 43 11.86 11.06 25.80
CA GLY A 43 10.62 11.17 25.03
C GLY A 43 10.11 9.87 24.39
N GLU A 44 10.96 8.85 24.20
CA GLU A 44 10.58 7.64 23.47
C GLU A 44 9.57 6.75 24.22
N ASP A 45 9.67 6.66 25.56
CA ASP A 45 8.70 5.92 26.39
C ASP A 45 7.30 6.56 26.33
N ALA A 46 7.24 7.89 26.40
CA ALA A 46 5.98 8.61 26.27
C ALA A 46 5.40 8.49 24.85
N ALA A 47 6.23 8.61 23.82
CA ALA A 47 5.84 8.46 22.42
C ALA A 47 5.26 7.05 22.15
N LEU A 48 5.90 6.00 22.69
CA LEU A 48 5.40 4.62 22.58
C LEU A 48 4.04 4.47 23.29
N TYR A 49 3.93 4.94 24.53
CA TYR A 49 2.68 4.85 25.29
C TYR A 49 1.51 5.54 24.58
N GLU A 50 1.71 6.79 24.14
CA GLU A 50 0.67 7.55 23.44
C GLU A 50 0.28 6.91 22.10
N THR A 51 1.25 6.31 21.39
CA THR A 51 0.99 5.61 20.12
C THR A 51 0.18 4.33 20.37
N VAL A 52 0.56 3.52 21.36
CA VAL A 52 -0.17 2.30 21.73
C VAL A 52 -1.60 2.64 22.16
N LYS A 53 -1.79 3.71 22.92
CA LYS A 53 -3.12 4.19 23.34
C LYS A 53 -3.94 4.61 22.12
N ALA A 54 -3.39 5.47 21.24
CA ALA A 54 -4.08 5.97 20.05
C ALA A 54 -4.51 4.83 19.11
N VAL A 55 -3.68 3.81 18.94
CA VAL A 55 -3.97 2.66 18.07
C VAL A 55 -4.88 1.65 18.78
N GLY A 56 -4.50 1.19 19.97
CA GLY A 56 -5.13 0.04 20.61
C GLY A 56 -6.41 0.39 21.38
N MET A 57 -6.51 1.59 21.93
CA MET A 57 -7.67 2.00 22.74
C MET A 57 -8.64 2.94 22.00
N GLU A 58 -8.20 3.57 20.93
CA GLU A 58 -9.01 4.57 20.22
C GLU A 58 -9.35 4.09 18.80
N LEU A 59 -8.35 3.98 17.90
CA LEU A 59 -8.57 3.70 16.48
C LEU A 59 -9.11 2.29 16.22
N CYS A 60 -8.43 1.24 16.72
CA CYS A 60 -8.83 -0.14 16.44
C CYS A 60 -10.25 -0.46 16.94
N PRO A 61 -10.67 -0.04 18.15
CA PRO A 61 -12.06 -0.17 18.57
C PRO A 61 -13.05 0.59 17.71
N ALA A 62 -12.71 1.82 17.26
CA ALA A 62 -13.56 2.62 16.39
C ALA A 62 -13.77 1.96 15.00
N LEU A 63 -12.76 1.26 14.50
CA LEU A 63 -12.82 0.52 13.24
C LEU A 63 -13.42 -0.89 13.37
N GLY A 64 -13.58 -1.40 14.59
CA GLY A 64 -14.00 -2.78 14.85
C GLY A 64 -12.95 -3.83 14.48
N VAL A 65 -11.66 -3.45 14.44
CA VAL A 65 -10.53 -4.35 14.16
C VAL A 65 -9.76 -4.68 15.44
N SER A 66 -8.93 -5.72 15.41
CA SER A 66 -8.15 -6.13 16.58
C SER A 66 -6.71 -6.49 16.21
N ILE A 67 -5.82 -6.35 17.20
CA ILE A 67 -4.41 -6.75 17.13
C ILE A 67 -4.20 -7.93 18.08
N PRO A 68 -4.48 -9.19 17.65
CA PRO A 68 -4.34 -10.36 18.49
C PRO A 68 -2.91 -10.81 18.73
N VAL A 69 -1.98 -10.40 17.84
CA VAL A 69 -0.57 -10.78 17.90
C VAL A 69 0.33 -9.61 17.54
N GLY A 70 1.57 -9.71 17.98
CA GLY A 70 2.59 -8.73 17.67
C GLY A 70 3.85 -9.01 18.48
N LYS A 71 4.81 -8.10 18.39
CA LYS A 71 6.04 -8.14 19.18
C LYS A 71 6.58 -6.74 19.43
N ASP A 72 7.48 -6.63 20.38
CA ASP A 72 8.17 -5.40 20.74
C ASP A 72 9.66 -5.51 20.47
N SER A 73 10.28 -4.41 20.06
CA SER A 73 11.72 -4.20 20.02
C SER A 73 12.03 -2.88 20.71
N LEU A 74 12.42 -2.94 21.98
CA LEU A 74 12.45 -1.77 22.84
C LEU A 74 13.87 -1.18 23.03
N SER A 75 14.86 -1.70 22.33
CA SER A 75 16.27 -1.24 22.39
C SER A 75 16.75 -0.68 21.04
N MET A 76 15.91 0.07 20.35
CA MET A 76 16.15 0.55 18.99
C MET A 76 17.17 1.69 18.96
N ARG A 77 18.40 1.39 19.35
CA ARG A 77 19.55 2.29 19.27
C ARG A 77 20.81 1.52 18.89
N THR A 78 21.67 2.17 18.14
CA THR A 78 23.02 1.67 17.84
C THR A 78 24.04 2.55 18.52
N GLN A 79 25.02 1.93 19.17
CA GLN A 79 26.12 2.62 19.82
C GLN A 79 27.44 2.03 19.34
N TRP A 80 28.42 2.89 19.06
CA TRP A 80 29.78 2.47 18.68
C TRP A 80 30.79 3.49 19.16
N SER A 81 32.05 3.14 19.03
CA SER A 81 33.16 4.04 19.36
C SER A 81 33.98 4.31 18.11
N GLU A 82 34.32 5.56 17.88
CA GLU A 82 35.24 6.00 16.84
C GLU A 82 36.45 6.65 17.53
N GLY A 83 37.54 5.87 17.72
CA GLY A 83 38.63 6.26 18.59
C GLY A 83 38.18 6.36 20.06
N SER A 84 38.34 7.54 20.65
CA SER A 84 37.85 7.86 22.01
C SER A 84 36.40 8.29 22.07
N ASP A 85 35.78 8.62 20.93
CA ASP A 85 34.46 9.20 20.85
C ASP A 85 33.39 8.13 20.84
N LYS A 86 32.41 8.26 21.74
CA LYS A 86 31.21 7.43 21.74
C LYS A 86 30.16 8.03 20.81
N LYS A 87 29.73 7.26 19.85
CA LYS A 87 28.67 7.61 18.90
C LYS A 87 27.39 6.84 19.21
N LYS A 88 26.25 7.46 18.96
CA LYS A 88 24.94 6.85 19.16
C LYS A 88 23.96 7.34 18.09
N VAL A 89 23.17 6.43 17.56
CA VAL A 89 21.97 6.72 16.76
C VAL A 89 20.78 6.07 17.43
N THR A 90 19.72 6.84 17.61
CA THR A 90 18.45 6.41 18.21
C THR A 90 17.38 6.39 17.14
N SER A 91 16.70 5.26 16.98
CA SER A 91 15.54 5.16 16.09
C SER A 91 14.29 5.70 16.80
N PRO A 92 13.48 6.54 16.15
CA PRO A 92 12.22 6.99 16.74
C PRO A 92 11.22 5.83 16.82
N VAL A 93 10.13 6.03 17.59
CA VAL A 93 9.01 5.08 17.61
C VAL A 93 8.55 4.78 16.19
N SER A 94 8.48 3.50 15.87
CA SER A 94 8.02 2.98 14.58
C SER A 94 7.03 1.84 14.84
N LEU A 95 6.01 1.75 13.98
CA LEU A 95 5.02 0.70 14.02
C LEU A 95 4.92 0.05 12.63
N ILE A 96 5.15 -1.26 12.57
CA ILE A 96 4.92 -2.05 11.37
C ILE A 96 3.65 -2.87 11.58
N VAL A 97 2.67 -2.68 10.70
CA VAL A 97 1.39 -3.36 10.74
C VAL A 97 1.28 -4.33 9.57
N SER A 98 0.93 -5.57 9.86
CA SER A 98 0.47 -6.53 8.86
C SER A 98 -1.01 -6.78 9.04
N ALA A 99 -1.80 -6.60 8.00
CA ALA A 99 -3.24 -6.79 8.04
C ALA A 99 -3.64 -8.10 7.34
N PHE A 100 -4.58 -8.84 7.93
CA PHE A 100 -5.07 -10.12 7.45
C PHE A 100 -6.59 -10.11 7.46
N ALA A 101 -7.19 -10.69 6.43
CA ALA A 101 -8.63 -10.95 6.39
C ALA A 101 -8.91 -12.26 5.66
N SER A 102 -9.87 -13.03 6.18
CA SER A 102 -10.39 -14.18 5.43
C SER A 102 -11.43 -13.72 4.43
N LEU A 103 -11.34 -14.20 3.20
CA LEU A 103 -12.25 -13.91 2.12
C LEU A 103 -13.09 -15.12 1.77
N SER A 104 -14.34 -14.90 1.40
CA SER A 104 -15.20 -15.95 0.86
C SER A 104 -14.89 -16.26 -0.62
N ASP A 105 -14.38 -15.27 -1.35
CA ASP A 105 -14.01 -15.38 -2.77
C ASP A 105 -12.83 -14.43 -3.04
N VAL A 106 -11.74 -14.94 -3.58
CA VAL A 106 -10.55 -14.15 -3.95
C VAL A 106 -10.70 -13.48 -5.33
N ARG A 107 -11.66 -13.93 -6.13
CA ARG A 107 -11.95 -13.33 -7.43
C ARG A 107 -12.51 -11.92 -7.24
N GLY A 108 -12.16 -11.02 -8.12
CA GLY A 108 -12.55 -9.61 -7.97
C GLY A 108 -11.62 -8.82 -7.05
N THR A 109 -10.49 -9.39 -6.61
CA THR A 109 -9.39 -8.61 -6.05
C THR A 109 -8.87 -7.65 -7.11
N LEU A 110 -8.79 -6.37 -6.73
CA LEU A 110 -8.32 -5.29 -7.60
C LEU A 110 -6.80 -5.25 -7.60
N THR A 111 -6.23 -4.69 -8.65
CA THR A 111 -4.79 -4.48 -8.79
C THR A 111 -4.51 -3.03 -9.17
N PRO A 112 -3.27 -2.54 -9.00
CA PRO A 112 -2.89 -1.21 -9.49
C PRO A 112 -2.77 -1.16 -11.02
N GLN A 113 -2.79 -2.29 -11.71
CA GLN A 113 -2.64 -2.37 -13.16
C GLN A 113 -3.77 -1.63 -13.86
N LEU A 114 -3.46 -0.51 -14.52
CA LEU A 114 -4.44 0.22 -15.32
C LEU A 114 -4.96 -0.64 -16.46
N ASN A 115 -6.27 -0.64 -16.63
CA ASN A 115 -6.92 -1.32 -17.74
C ASN A 115 -6.56 -0.62 -19.05
N ALA A 116 -5.88 -1.35 -19.95
CA ALA A 116 -5.41 -0.87 -21.24
C ALA A 116 -6.42 -1.06 -22.38
N THR A 117 -7.51 -1.80 -22.15
CA THR A 117 -8.49 -2.13 -23.20
C THR A 117 -9.64 -1.12 -23.27
N GLU A 118 -9.97 -0.45 -22.18
CA GLU A 118 -10.99 0.58 -22.13
C GLU A 118 -10.43 1.91 -22.65
N ALA A 119 -11.01 2.42 -23.72
CA ALA A 119 -10.48 3.59 -24.44
C ALA A 119 -10.67 4.92 -23.67
N ASP A 120 -11.75 5.05 -22.88
CA ASP A 120 -12.07 6.29 -22.14
C ASP A 120 -12.33 5.99 -20.67
N THR A 121 -11.29 6.21 -19.86
CA THR A 121 -11.35 6.03 -18.40
C THR A 121 -10.88 7.28 -17.67
N THR A 122 -11.36 7.42 -16.45
CA THR A 122 -11.09 8.54 -15.56
C THR A 122 -10.45 8.03 -14.27
N LEU A 123 -9.45 8.75 -13.77
CA LEU A 123 -8.89 8.52 -12.44
C LEU A 123 -9.65 9.35 -11.41
N VAL A 124 -10.03 8.69 -10.31
CA VAL A 124 -10.75 9.28 -9.19
C VAL A 124 -9.88 9.17 -7.95
N LEU A 125 -9.49 10.29 -7.38
CA LEU A 125 -8.85 10.35 -6.05
C LEU A 125 -9.94 10.49 -4.99
N ILE A 126 -9.93 9.59 -4.01
CA ILE A 126 -10.70 9.74 -2.76
C ILE A 126 -9.69 10.16 -1.70
N ASP A 127 -9.78 11.42 -1.25
CA ASP A 127 -8.83 12.07 -0.36
C ASP A 127 -9.38 12.16 1.06
N LEU A 128 -8.99 11.25 1.95
CA LEU A 128 -9.39 11.30 3.35
C LEU A 128 -8.68 12.39 4.16
N GLY A 129 -7.59 12.97 3.61
CA GLY A 129 -6.96 14.17 4.16
C GLY A 129 -7.77 15.45 3.95
N LYS A 130 -8.86 15.38 3.16
CA LYS A 130 -9.83 16.47 2.96
C LYS A 130 -9.20 17.79 2.52
N GLY A 131 -8.17 17.71 1.66
CA GLY A 131 -7.46 18.86 1.12
C GLY A 131 -6.50 19.53 2.11
N GLN A 132 -6.21 18.94 3.27
CA GLN A 132 -5.23 19.50 4.20
C GLN A 132 -3.80 19.48 3.63
N ASN A 133 -3.50 18.47 2.79
CA ASN A 133 -2.20 18.37 2.08
C ASN A 133 -1.00 18.50 3.03
N ARG A 134 -1.04 17.80 4.17
CA ARG A 134 0.02 17.83 5.19
C ARG A 134 1.27 17.12 4.65
N MET A 135 2.42 17.78 4.75
CA MET A 135 3.69 17.31 4.16
C MET A 135 4.71 16.80 5.17
N GLY A 136 4.42 16.93 6.46
CA GLY A 136 5.36 16.53 7.51
C GLY A 136 5.69 15.04 7.45
N GLY A 137 6.98 14.72 7.39
CA GLY A 137 7.49 13.34 7.30
C GLY A 137 7.42 12.71 5.92
N SER A 138 6.90 13.41 4.90
CA SER A 138 6.79 12.87 3.53
C SER A 138 8.14 12.50 2.92
N ILE A 139 8.14 11.57 1.97
CA ILE A 139 9.34 11.17 1.22
C ILE A 139 9.95 12.37 0.50
N LEU A 140 9.12 13.26 -0.08
CA LEU A 140 9.64 14.50 -0.67
C LEU A 140 10.37 15.34 0.38
N GLY A 141 9.79 15.51 1.57
CA GLY A 141 10.43 16.24 2.66
C GLY A 141 11.77 15.60 3.07
N GLN A 142 11.82 14.28 3.17
CA GLN A 142 13.04 13.54 3.50
C GLN A 142 14.13 13.71 2.44
N THR A 143 13.78 13.66 1.15
CA THR A 143 14.76 13.85 0.05
C THR A 143 15.34 15.27 0.00
N LEU A 144 14.63 16.24 0.57
CA LEU A 144 15.06 17.64 0.62
C LEU A 144 15.61 18.06 1.98
N ASP A 145 15.85 17.11 2.90
CA ASP A 145 16.24 17.38 4.29
C ASP A 145 15.28 18.35 5.04
N GLN A 146 13.98 18.24 4.75
CA GLN A 146 12.92 19.07 5.32
C GLN A 146 11.83 18.18 5.93
N SER A 147 11.89 17.94 7.24
CA SER A 147 10.91 17.05 7.90
C SER A 147 9.49 17.61 7.94
N GLY A 148 9.32 18.93 8.02
CA GLY A 148 8.02 19.57 8.24
C GLY A 148 7.46 19.32 9.63
N ASP A 149 6.40 20.06 10.02
CA ASP A 149 5.84 19.98 11.37
C ASP A 149 4.42 19.39 11.39
N VAL A 150 3.68 19.52 10.29
CA VAL A 150 2.28 19.07 10.19
C VAL A 150 2.23 17.79 9.37
N VAL A 151 1.89 16.69 10.04
CA VAL A 151 1.89 15.34 9.48
C VAL A 151 0.48 14.88 9.11
N PRO A 152 0.33 13.98 8.12
CA PRO A 152 -0.90 13.25 7.87
C PRO A 152 -1.39 12.51 9.13
N ASP A 153 -2.71 12.40 9.27
CA ASP A 153 -3.33 11.67 10.38
C ASP A 153 -4.71 11.13 9.97
N VAL A 154 -5.22 10.17 10.71
CA VAL A 154 -6.61 9.71 10.64
C VAL A 154 -7.45 10.63 11.53
N ASP A 155 -7.98 11.71 10.94
CA ASP A 155 -8.75 12.71 11.71
C ASP A 155 -10.11 12.17 12.16
N ASP A 156 -10.75 11.32 11.34
CA ASP A 156 -12.02 10.66 11.66
C ASP A 156 -11.98 9.19 11.20
N PRO A 157 -11.95 8.22 12.11
CA PRO A 157 -12.01 6.80 11.77
C PRO A 157 -13.22 6.40 10.92
N GLN A 158 -14.34 7.14 11.02
CA GLN A 158 -15.55 6.88 10.26
C GLN A 158 -15.34 7.06 8.75
N ASP A 159 -14.45 7.96 8.33
CA ASP A 159 -14.12 8.16 6.92
C ASP A 159 -13.47 6.90 6.32
N LEU A 160 -12.61 6.22 7.08
CA LEU A 160 -12.03 4.95 6.64
C LEU A 160 -13.07 3.83 6.55
N VAL A 161 -14.01 3.75 7.50
CA VAL A 161 -15.15 2.82 7.43
C VAL A 161 -16.00 3.11 6.19
N ASN A 162 -16.28 4.38 5.93
CA ASN A 162 -17.04 4.83 4.77
C ASN A 162 -16.30 4.48 3.46
N LEU A 163 -14.97 4.64 3.42
CA LEU A 163 -14.14 4.26 2.27
C LEU A 163 -14.25 2.76 1.97
N VAL A 164 -14.09 1.91 2.99
CA VAL A 164 -14.21 0.45 2.83
C VAL A 164 -15.58 0.07 2.27
N ASN A 165 -16.65 0.66 2.80
CA ASN A 165 -18.01 0.39 2.34
C ASN A 165 -18.24 0.89 0.90
N ALA A 166 -17.75 2.08 0.56
CA ALA A 166 -17.90 2.66 -0.77
C ALA A 166 -17.14 1.85 -1.83
N VAL A 167 -15.88 1.48 -1.57
CA VAL A 167 -15.07 0.68 -2.48
C VAL A 167 -15.69 -0.71 -2.69
N ASN A 168 -16.21 -1.35 -1.64
CA ASN A 168 -16.92 -2.62 -1.76
C ASN A 168 -18.22 -2.49 -2.57
N ALA A 169 -18.96 -1.39 -2.39
CA ALA A 169 -20.17 -1.13 -3.19
C ALA A 169 -19.85 -0.91 -4.67
N LEU A 170 -18.80 -0.14 -4.99
CA LEU A 170 -18.34 0.07 -6.36
C LEU A 170 -17.81 -1.22 -7.00
N ARG A 171 -17.04 -2.02 -6.23
CA ARG A 171 -16.55 -3.33 -6.66
C ARG A 171 -17.70 -4.27 -7.00
N ALA A 172 -18.72 -4.35 -6.15
CA ALA A 172 -19.89 -5.19 -6.37
C ALA A 172 -20.66 -4.83 -7.65
N LYS A 173 -20.60 -3.57 -8.08
CA LYS A 173 -21.16 -3.08 -9.34
C LYS A 173 -20.23 -3.25 -10.55
N GLY A 174 -18.98 -3.73 -10.36
CA GLY A 174 -17.98 -3.84 -11.42
C GLY A 174 -17.51 -2.49 -11.98
N GLN A 175 -17.58 -1.43 -11.18
CA GLN A 175 -17.29 -0.06 -11.62
C GLN A 175 -15.83 0.34 -11.44
N ILE A 176 -15.02 -0.45 -10.70
CA ILE A 176 -13.58 -0.20 -10.51
C ILE A 176 -12.79 -1.08 -11.47
N LEU A 177 -11.95 -0.48 -12.29
CA LEU A 177 -11.07 -1.16 -13.24
C LEU A 177 -9.67 -1.39 -12.67
N ALA A 178 -9.15 -0.45 -11.87
CA ALA A 178 -7.90 -0.56 -11.14
C ALA A 178 -7.98 0.23 -9.84
N TYR A 179 -7.18 -0.16 -8.86
CA TYR A 179 -7.15 0.39 -7.51
C TYR A 179 -5.71 0.51 -7.01
N HIS A 180 -5.38 1.64 -6.40
CA HIS A 180 -4.16 1.84 -5.64
C HIS A 180 -4.44 2.69 -4.42
N ASP A 181 -3.87 2.37 -3.28
CA ASP A 181 -3.85 3.26 -2.12
C ASP A 181 -2.83 4.40 -2.35
N ARG A 182 -3.11 5.56 -1.78
CA ARG A 182 -2.13 6.64 -1.77
C ARG A 182 -1.25 6.48 -0.53
N SER A 183 0.04 6.28 -0.75
CA SER A 183 1.04 6.09 0.30
C SER A 183 2.30 6.93 0.02
N ASP A 184 3.47 6.39 0.25
CA ASP A 184 4.75 7.06 0.02
C ASP A 184 4.85 7.70 -1.37
N GLY A 185 5.25 8.98 -1.43
CA GLY A 185 5.34 9.76 -2.67
C GLY A 185 4.00 10.31 -3.19
N GLY A 186 2.90 10.05 -2.52
CA GLY A 186 1.59 10.68 -2.73
C GLY A 186 0.92 10.31 -4.05
N LEU A 187 0.08 11.22 -4.55
CA LEU A 187 -0.70 11.02 -5.79
C LEU A 187 0.18 10.75 -7.01
N LEU A 188 1.33 11.44 -7.13
CA LEU A 188 2.21 11.29 -8.30
C LEU A 188 2.79 9.88 -8.36
N ALA A 189 3.30 9.36 -7.23
CA ALA A 189 3.86 8.01 -7.16
C ALA A 189 2.78 6.96 -7.43
N ALA A 190 1.62 7.04 -6.77
CA ALA A 190 0.52 6.11 -6.99
C ALA A 190 0.08 6.07 -8.46
N ALA A 191 -0.06 7.22 -9.12
CA ALA A 191 -0.41 7.28 -10.54
C ALA A 191 0.69 6.71 -11.45
N ALA A 192 1.96 6.95 -11.12
CA ALA A 192 3.11 6.40 -11.85
C ALA A 192 3.16 4.87 -11.74
N GLU A 193 3.02 4.32 -10.54
CA GLU A 193 3.02 2.88 -10.28
C GLU A 193 1.86 2.17 -10.99
N MET A 194 0.66 2.78 -10.98
CA MET A 194 -0.47 2.27 -11.76
C MET A 194 -0.18 2.29 -13.28
N ALA A 195 0.49 3.35 -13.76
CA ALA A 195 0.87 3.49 -15.17
C ALA A 195 1.94 2.45 -15.57
N PHE A 196 2.94 2.20 -14.71
CA PHE A 196 3.96 1.17 -14.94
C PHE A 196 3.32 -0.21 -15.02
N ALA A 197 2.46 -0.55 -14.05
CA ALA A 197 1.80 -1.85 -14.00
C ALA A 197 0.93 -2.13 -15.23
N GLY A 198 0.32 -1.10 -15.82
CA GLY A 198 -0.58 -1.23 -16.97
C GLY A 198 0.07 -0.92 -18.31
N HIS A 199 1.28 -0.37 -18.36
CA HIS A 199 1.88 0.24 -19.55
C HIS A 199 0.95 1.26 -20.22
N VAL A 200 0.22 2.04 -19.42
CA VAL A 200 -0.80 2.99 -19.87
C VAL A 200 -0.40 4.40 -19.49
N GLY A 201 -0.32 5.30 -20.46
CA GLY A 201 -0.07 6.72 -20.21
C GLY A 201 -1.14 7.34 -19.31
N VAL A 202 -0.77 8.31 -18.51
CA VAL A 202 -1.65 9.03 -17.57
C VAL A 202 -1.48 10.53 -17.74
N ALA A 203 -2.59 11.25 -17.86
CA ALA A 203 -2.62 12.71 -17.78
C ALA A 203 -3.39 13.12 -16.52
N LEU A 204 -2.67 13.52 -15.48
CA LEU A 204 -3.23 14.11 -14.28
C LEU A 204 -3.63 15.55 -14.52
N ASN A 205 -4.74 16.00 -13.94
CA ASN A 205 -5.12 17.40 -13.84
C ASN A 205 -5.34 17.74 -12.36
N VAL A 206 -4.54 18.66 -11.85
CA VAL A 206 -4.54 19.05 -10.44
C VAL A 206 -5.34 20.31 -10.15
N ASP A 207 -6.02 20.90 -11.12
CA ASP A 207 -6.75 22.17 -10.95
C ASP A 207 -7.73 22.11 -9.78
N LEU A 208 -8.49 21.03 -9.62
CA LEU A 208 -9.45 20.86 -8.54
C LEU A 208 -8.79 20.72 -7.17
N LEU A 209 -7.54 20.24 -7.12
CA LEU A 209 -6.79 20.04 -5.87
C LEU A 209 -6.06 21.31 -5.40
N VAL A 210 -5.88 22.29 -6.29
CA VAL A 210 -5.14 23.54 -6.01
C VAL A 210 -6.04 24.78 -5.96
N THR A 211 -7.34 24.62 -6.15
CA THR A 211 -8.33 25.73 -6.09
C THR A 211 -8.92 25.90 -4.70
N GLU A 212 -9.03 24.86 -3.91
CA GLU A 212 -9.55 24.94 -2.55
C GLU A 212 -8.47 25.53 -1.64
N GLY A 213 -8.71 26.73 -1.15
CA GLY A 213 -7.83 27.41 -0.19
C GLY A 213 -6.65 28.15 -0.82
N ASP A 214 -6.68 28.47 -2.12
CA ASP A 214 -5.66 29.29 -2.75
C ASP A 214 -5.63 30.75 -2.25
N GLY A 215 -6.51 31.07 -1.28
CA GLY A 215 -6.46 32.32 -0.52
C GLY A 215 -6.60 33.59 -1.38
N VAL A 216 -7.14 33.48 -2.58
CA VAL A 216 -7.47 34.67 -3.40
C VAL A 216 -8.43 35.60 -2.65
N SER A 217 -9.11 35.08 -1.62
CA SER A 217 -9.93 35.84 -0.68
C SER A 217 -9.19 36.23 0.62
N ASP A 218 -7.89 35.95 0.75
CA ASP A 218 -7.16 36.35 1.96
C ASP A 218 -6.89 37.86 1.92
N SER A 219 -7.68 38.59 2.71
CA SER A 219 -7.58 40.03 2.92
C SER A 219 -6.20 40.52 3.42
N ARG A 220 -5.26 39.62 3.69
CA ARG A 220 -3.85 39.93 3.98
C ARG A 220 -3.05 40.33 2.76
N MET A 221 -3.60 40.18 1.55
CA MET A 221 -2.96 40.66 0.31
C MET A 221 -3.13 42.17 0.10
N ASP A 222 -3.85 42.88 0.96
CA ASP A 222 -4.15 44.31 0.81
C ASP A 222 -2.96 45.24 1.12
N THR A 223 -1.78 44.70 1.47
CA THR A 223 -0.59 45.50 1.80
C THR A 223 0.60 45.25 0.87
N GLY A 224 0.44 44.51 -0.20
CA GLY A 224 1.52 44.12 -1.11
C GLY A 224 1.64 45.02 -2.35
N ASP A 225 2.85 45.36 -2.71
CA ASP A 225 3.23 46.01 -3.94
C ASP A 225 2.60 45.28 -5.15
N ALA A 226 1.72 45.95 -5.89
CA ALA A 226 0.99 45.40 -7.06
C ALA A 226 1.93 44.79 -8.13
N LYS A 227 3.20 45.17 -8.15
CA LYS A 227 4.22 44.61 -9.05
C LYS A 227 4.64 43.17 -8.70
N ASN A 228 4.40 42.74 -7.46
CA ASN A 228 4.82 41.40 -6.99
C ASN A 228 3.66 40.40 -6.85
N TRP A 229 2.41 40.88 -7.01
CA TRP A 229 1.22 40.06 -6.81
C TRP A 229 1.17 38.81 -7.71
N ALA A 230 1.42 38.97 -9.01
CA ALA A 230 1.41 37.87 -9.98
C ALA A 230 2.48 36.81 -9.64
N GLY A 231 3.66 37.24 -9.20
CA GLY A 231 4.73 36.35 -8.76
C GLY A 231 4.36 35.58 -7.49
N GLN A 232 3.73 36.24 -6.52
CA GLN A 232 3.29 35.61 -5.28
C GLN A 232 2.17 34.58 -5.51
N VAL A 233 1.18 34.91 -6.37
CA VAL A 233 0.12 33.97 -6.76
C VAL A 233 0.70 32.75 -7.48
N SER A 234 1.65 32.95 -8.40
CA SER A 234 2.30 31.85 -9.10
C SER A 234 3.07 30.95 -8.12
N ALA A 235 3.87 31.51 -7.24
CA ALA A 235 4.62 30.76 -6.24
C ALA A 235 3.70 29.98 -5.31
N ARG A 236 2.58 30.58 -4.87
CA ARG A 236 1.59 29.91 -4.03
C ARG A 236 0.94 28.71 -4.75
N ARG A 237 0.60 28.87 -6.02
CA ARG A 237 0.02 27.78 -6.83
C ARG A 237 1.03 26.66 -7.09
N GLU A 238 2.32 26.97 -7.25
CA GLU A 238 3.39 25.98 -7.35
C GLU A 238 3.51 25.18 -6.06
N GLU A 239 3.53 25.84 -4.90
CA GLU A 239 3.54 25.19 -3.58
C GLU A 239 2.34 24.26 -3.42
N LEU A 240 1.12 24.73 -3.72
CA LEU A 240 -0.10 23.93 -3.62
C LEU A 240 -0.06 22.73 -4.59
N THR A 241 0.53 22.91 -5.77
CA THR A 241 0.71 21.81 -6.73
C THR A 241 1.62 20.73 -6.18
N LEU A 242 2.76 21.11 -5.61
CA LEU A 242 3.67 20.15 -4.97
C LEU A 242 2.99 19.44 -3.80
N LYS A 243 2.28 20.18 -2.96
CA LYS A 243 1.52 19.59 -1.86
C LYS A 243 0.45 18.61 -2.35
N ALA A 244 -0.30 18.95 -3.38
CA ALA A 244 -1.33 18.08 -3.94
C ALA A 244 -0.77 16.79 -4.55
N LEU A 245 0.42 16.85 -5.15
CA LEU A 245 1.07 15.71 -5.79
C LEU A 245 1.80 14.79 -4.79
N PHE A 246 2.40 15.36 -3.75
CA PHE A 246 3.36 14.66 -2.89
C PHE A 246 2.91 14.51 -1.43
N ASN A 247 1.71 15.00 -1.06
CA ASN A 247 1.21 14.67 0.27
C ASN A 247 0.86 13.18 0.39
N GLU A 248 1.14 12.63 1.54
CA GLU A 248 0.91 11.22 1.88
C GLU A 248 -0.30 11.08 2.82
N GLU A 249 -1.31 11.94 2.61
CA GLU A 249 -2.60 11.80 3.28
C GLU A 249 -3.26 10.49 2.90
N LEU A 250 -4.00 9.89 3.83
CA LEU A 250 -4.73 8.67 3.57
C LEU A 250 -5.71 8.86 2.40
N GLY A 251 -5.74 7.91 1.48
CA GLY A 251 -6.62 7.98 0.32
C GLY A 251 -6.39 6.84 -0.67
N VAL A 252 -7.17 6.84 -1.73
CA VAL A 252 -7.06 5.84 -2.80
C VAL A 252 -7.28 6.45 -4.18
N LEU A 253 -6.63 5.87 -5.17
CA LEU A 253 -6.76 6.22 -6.58
C LEU A 253 -7.46 5.08 -7.32
N LEU A 254 -8.57 5.39 -7.98
CA LEU A 254 -9.38 4.43 -8.73
C LEU A 254 -9.37 4.76 -10.22
N GLN A 255 -9.30 3.73 -11.06
CA GLN A 255 -9.65 3.85 -12.48
C GLN A 255 -11.09 3.41 -12.69
N VAL A 256 -11.89 4.25 -13.33
CA VAL A 256 -13.30 3.98 -13.65
C VAL A 256 -13.61 4.34 -15.08
N ARG A 257 -14.64 3.73 -15.69
CA ARG A 257 -15.13 4.17 -17.03
C ARG A 257 -15.66 5.57 -16.95
N THR A 258 -15.26 6.44 -17.87
CA THR A 258 -15.73 7.84 -17.90
C THR A 258 -17.26 7.93 -17.99
N ALA A 259 -17.90 7.01 -18.70
CA ALA A 259 -19.35 6.95 -18.81
C ALA A 259 -20.07 6.68 -17.46
N GLU A 260 -19.40 6.00 -16.52
CA GLU A 260 -19.94 5.62 -15.21
C GLU A 260 -19.61 6.61 -14.09
N ARG A 261 -18.83 7.65 -14.37
CA ARG A 261 -18.31 8.59 -13.34
C ARG A 261 -19.40 9.23 -12.47
N ASN A 262 -20.59 9.47 -13.01
CA ASN A 262 -21.69 10.06 -12.25
C ASN A 262 -22.29 9.06 -11.26
N ASP A 263 -22.39 7.80 -11.63
CA ASP A 263 -22.89 6.72 -10.77
C ASP A 263 -21.87 6.41 -9.68
N VAL A 264 -20.57 6.42 -10.02
CA VAL A 264 -19.47 6.32 -9.06
C VAL A 264 -19.57 7.45 -8.03
N MET A 265 -19.69 8.70 -8.49
CA MET A 265 -19.82 9.85 -7.60
C MET A 265 -21.11 9.80 -6.76
N GLN A 266 -22.19 9.24 -7.28
CA GLN A 266 -23.42 9.03 -6.52
C GLN A 266 -23.20 8.00 -5.39
N THR A 267 -22.53 6.88 -5.68
CA THR A 267 -22.16 5.90 -4.64
C THR A 267 -21.26 6.53 -3.57
N LEU A 268 -20.27 7.32 -3.96
CA LEU A 268 -19.42 8.06 -3.01
C LEU A 268 -20.22 9.06 -2.17
N ARG A 269 -21.24 9.69 -2.72
CA ARG A 269 -22.15 10.59 -1.98
C ARG A 269 -22.98 9.84 -0.94
N GLU A 270 -23.49 8.67 -1.27
CA GLU A 270 -24.25 7.82 -0.36
C GLU A 270 -23.41 7.37 0.85
N HIS A 271 -22.09 7.30 0.69
CA HIS A 271 -21.14 6.99 1.76
C HIS A 271 -20.45 8.23 2.37
N GLY A 272 -20.92 9.45 2.05
CA GLY A 272 -20.41 10.69 2.65
C GLY A 272 -19.05 11.18 2.11
N LEU A 273 -18.53 10.57 1.02
CA LEU A 273 -17.16 10.82 0.52
C LEU A 273 -17.11 11.76 -0.68
N SER A 274 -18.24 12.13 -1.29
CA SER A 274 -18.26 12.88 -2.57
C SER A 274 -17.56 14.24 -2.51
N LYS A 275 -17.53 14.89 -1.32
CA LYS A 275 -16.86 16.18 -1.12
C LYS A 275 -15.35 16.08 -1.19
N PHE A 276 -14.82 14.89 -0.95
CA PHE A 276 -13.37 14.60 -0.88
C PHE A 276 -12.94 13.69 -2.04
N SER A 277 -13.80 13.54 -3.06
CA SER A 277 -13.54 12.70 -4.22
C SER A 277 -13.46 13.58 -5.46
N HIS A 278 -12.33 13.47 -6.17
CA HIS A 278 -11.98 14.35 -7.27
C HIS A 278 -11.64 13.55 -8.52
N PHE A 279 -12.14 14.00 -9.69
CA PHE A 279 -11.67 13.49 -10.97
C PHE A 279 -10.33 14.15 -11.27
N VAL A 280 -9.23 13.38 -11.14
CA VAL A 280 -7.86 13.92 -11.17
C VAL A 280 -7.09 13.54 -12.42
N GLY A 281 -7.66 12.75 -13.34
CA GLY A 281 -6.91 12.38 -14.53
C GLY A 281 -7.67 11.53 -15.53
N LYS A 282 -7.01 11.31 -16.65
CA LYS A 282 -7.42 10.44 -17.75
C LYS A 282 -6.28 9.49 -18.09
N THR A 283 -6.63 8.27 -18.46
CA THR A 283 -5.64 7.35 -19.04
C THR A 283 -5.49 7.57 -20.55
N ARG A 284 -4.35 7.10 -21.08
CA ARG A 284 -4.00 7.16 -22.52
C ARG A 284 -3.53 5.76 -22.96
N PRO A 285 -4.43 4.77 -23.07
CA PRO A 285 -4.07 3.46 -23.60
C PRO A 285 -3.75 3.55 -25.09
N VAL A 286 -3.12 2.52 -25.64
CA VAL A 286 -2.78 2.44 -27.08
C VAL A 286 -4.04 2.57 -27.94
N SER A 287 -5.17 2.04 -27.46
CA SER A 287 -6.49 2.12 -28.11
C SER A 287 -7.13 3.53 -28.08
N SER A 288 -6.58 4.47 -27.33
CA SER A 288 -7.09 5.85 -27.29
C SER A 288 -6.97 6.53 -28.66
N GLU A 289 -7.98 7.30 -29.04
CA GLU A 289 -7.93 8.17 -30.25
C GLU A 289 -6.97 9.36 -30.08
N ILE A 290 -6.63 9.70 -28.83
CA ILE A 290 -5.73 10.79 -28.50
C ILE A 290 -4.31 10.24 -28.43
N ASP A 291 -3.43 10.62 -29.37
CA ASP A 291 -2.03 10.18 -29.38
C ASP A 291 -1.16 10.89 -28.35
N ALA A 292 -1.47 12.15 -28.03
CA ALA A 292 -0.71 12.90 -27.04
C ALA A 292 -0.77 12.27 -25.64
N GLY A 293 0.39 12.01 -25.05
CA GLY A 293 0.54 11.41 -23.71
C GLY A 293 0.43 9.88 -23.66
N LYS A 294 0.35 9.19 -24.80
CA LYS A 294 0.54 7.73 -24.83
C LYS A 294 1.97 7.40 -24.40
N GLY A 295 2.09 6.47 -23.42
CA GLY A 295 3.41 6.12 -22.88
C GLY A 295 4.08 7.21 -22.05
N GLU A 296 3.35 8.21 -21.60
CA GLU A 296 3.84 9.31 -20.76
C GLU A 296 3.01 9.48 -19.48
N LEU A 297 3.65 9.99 -18.44
CA LEU A 297 2.97 10.59 -17.29
C LEU A 297 3.04 12.10 -17.43
N GLN A 298 1.87 12.72 -17.47
CA GLN A 298 1.74 14.17 -17.60
C GLN A 298 1.00 14.74 -16.39
N VAL A 299 1.42 15.92 -15.93
CA VAL A 299 0.67 16.71 -14.94
C VAL A 299 0.28 18.04 -15.57
N TRP A 300 -1.01 18.33 -15.52
CA TRP A 300 -1.63 19.52 -16.06
C TRP A 300 -2.15 20.42 -14.96
N ARG A 301 -1.88 21.71 -15.09
CA ARG A 301 -2.42 22.78 -14.25
C ARG A 301 -2.67 24.01 -15.14
N ASP A 302 -3.82 24.68 -14.97
CA ASP A 302 -4.20 25.89 -15.74
C ASP A 302 -4.09 25.67 -17.26
N ALA A 303 -4.55 24.52 -17.74
CA ALA A 303 -4.47 24.10 -19.15
C ALA A 303 -3.04 24.03 -19.72
N LYS A 304 -2.02 23.93 -18.87
CA LYS A 304 -0.62 23.76 -19.26
C LYS A 304 -0.06 22.48 -18.65
N ALA A 305 0.72 21.73 -19.43
CA ALA A 305 1.53 20.65 -18.88
C ALA A 305 2.67 21.27 -18.06
N VAL A 306 2.64 21.05 -16.74
CA VAL A 306 3.68 21.49 -15.81
C VAL A 306 4.75 20.42 -15.62
N PHE A 307 4.43 19.19 -15.97
CA PHE A 307 5.36 18.07 -16.00
C PHE A 307 4.95 17.08 -17.10
N SER A 308 5.91 16.47 -17.78
CA SER A 308 5.72 15.37 -18.70
C SER A 308 7.01 14.55 -18.77
N ALA A 309 6.91 13.22 -18.67
CA ALA A 309 8.03 12.33 -18.86
C ALA A 309 7.56 10.97 -19.42
N PRO A 310 8.40 10.27 -20.23
CA PRO A 310 8.14 8.92 -20.66
C PRO A 310 8.03 7.96 -19.48
N LEU A 311 7.09 7.01 -19.52
CA LEU A 311 6.91 6.02 -18.47
C LEU A 311 8.16 5.15 -18.29
N ALA A 312 8.83 4.78 -19.38
CA ALA A 312 10.06 3.99 -19.34
C ALA A 312 11.15 4.68 -18.50
N ASP A 313 11.36 5.97 -18.73
CA ASP A 313 12.35 6.76 -17.98
C ASP A 313 11.98 6.85 -16.50
N LEU A 314 10.70 7.10 -16.21
CA LEU A 314 10.22 7.19 -14.83
C LEU A 314 10.31 5.84 -14.11
N HIS A 315 10.02 4.73 -14.78
CA HIS A 315 10.12 3.39 -14.21
C HIS A 315 11.57 3.05 -13.86
N GLN A 316 12.54 3.39 -14.73
CA GLN A 316 13.96 3.23 -14.40
C GLN A 316 14.41 4.11 -13.24
N VAL A 317 13.90 5.35 -13.14
CA VAL A 317 14.18 6.22 -11.98
C VAL A 317 13.59 5.63 -10.69
N TRP A 318 12.37 5.10 -10.75
CA TRP A 318 11.70 4.44 -9.62
C TRP A 318 12.48 3.20 -9.16
N ASP A 319 12.97 2.38 -10.07
CA ASP A 319 13.74 1.17 -9.79
C ASP A 319 15.20 1.46 -9.35
N ALA A 320 15.74 2.63 -9.63
CA ALA A 320 17.17 2.93 -9.54
C ALA A 320 17.81 2.62 -8.18
N VAL A 321 17.10 2.83 -7.06
CA VAL A 321 17.64 2.55 -5.71
C VAL A 321 17.74 1.05 -5.48
N SER A 322 16.67 0.30 -5.79
CA SER A 322 16.64 -1.15 -5.69
C SER A 322 17.70 -1.80 -6.59
N TRP A 323 17.80 -1.34 -7.82
CA TRP A 323 18.83 -1.78 -8.76
C TRP A 323 20.25 -1.62 -8.19
N LYS A 324 20.60 -0.43 -7.67
CA LYS A 324 21.93 -0.20 -7.10
C LYS A 324 22.24 -1.05 -5.88
N ILE A 325 21.24 -1.34 -5.05
CA ILE A 325 21.39 -2.25 -3.91
C ILE A 325 21.62 -3.68 -4.41
N CYS A 326 20.79 -4.16 -5.35
CA CYS A 326 20.92 -5.48 -5.95
C CYS A 326 22.25 -5.65 -6.69
N GLN A 327 22.70 -4.63 -7.41
CA GLN A 327 23.99 -4.63 -8.09
C GLN A 327 25.19 -4.88 -7.14
N GLN A 328 25.11 -4.38 -5.91
CA GLN A 328 26.15 -4.58 -4.89
C GLN A 328 26.02 -5.92 -4.15
N ARG A 329 24.82 -6.42 -3.98
CA ARG A 329 24.52 -7.61 -3.17
C ARG A 329 24.50 -8.88 -4.01
N ASP A 330 23.92 -8.83 -5.21
CA ASP A 330 23.62 -9.97 -6.06
C ASP A 330 24.57 -10.05 -7.27
N ASN A 331 24.18 -10.76 -8.33
CA ASN A 331 24.93 -10.78 -9.57
C ASN A 331 24.71 -9.46 -10.34
N PRO A 332 25.75 -8.62 -10.55
CA PRO A 332 25.58 -7.33 -11.21
C PRO A 332 25.00 -7.41 -12.63
N VAL A 333 25.34 -8.45 -13.38
CA VAL A 333 24.86 -8.62 -14.76
C VAL A 333 23.34 -8.86 -14.79
N ASN A 334 22.83 -9.64 -13.83
CA ASN A 334 21.38 -9.87 -13.71
C ASN A 334 20.65 -8.62 -13.23
N ALA A 335 21.20 -7.93 -12.23
CA ALA A 335 20.63 -6.68 -11.74
C ALA A 335 20.57 -5.60 -12.84
N ASP A 336 21.63 -5.51 -13.66
CA ASP A 336 21.66 -4.58 -14.80
C ASP A 336 20.61 -4.97 -15.87
N ALA A 337 20.41 -6.25 -16.12
CA ALA A 337 19.40 -6.74 -17.07
C ALA A 337 17.96 -6.46 -16.58
N GLU A 338 17.67 -6.64 -15.28
CA GLU A 338 16.38 -6.32 -14.68
C GLU A 338 16.07 -4.82 -14.78
N HIS A 339 17.06 -3.98 -14.44
CA HIS A 339 16.90 -2.54 -14.55
C HIS A 339 16.70 -2.06 -16.01
N ALA A 340 17.38 -2.69 -16.97
CA ALA A 340 17.17 -2.41 -18.37
C ALA A 340 15.76 -2.78 -18.83
N ALA A 341 15.24 -3.94 -18.38
CA ALA A 341 13.88 -4.38 -18.68
C ALA A 341 12.80 -3.41 -18.15
N ALA A 342 13.02 -2.77 -17.00
CA ALA A 342 12.12 -1.74 -16.48
C ALA A 342 11.94 -0.55 -17.45
N GLY A 343 12.95 -0.26 -18.29
CA GLY A 343 12.89 0.78 -19.32
C GLY A 343 12.40 0.29 -20.70
N GLU A 344 12.02 -0.98 -20.85
CA GLU A 344 11.58 -1.55 -22.12
C GLU A 344 10.05 -1.57 -22.21
N PRO A 345 9.41 -0.66 -22.99
CA PRO A 345 7.94 -0.55 -23.02
C PRO A 345 7.24 -1.78 -23.61
N THR A 346 7.97 -2.62 -24.34
CA THR A 346 7.44 -3.81 -25.01
C THR A 346 7.78 -5.10 -24.29
N ASP A 347 8.43 -5.02 -23.13
CA ASP A 347 8.71 -6.20 -22.30
C ASP A 347 7.38 -6.87 -21.90
N PRO A 348 7.13 -8.12 -22.31
CA PRO A 348 5.89 -8.82 -22.00
C PRO A 348 5.79 -9.25 -20.53
N GLY A 349 6.84 -9.04 -19.71
CA GLY A 349 6.95 -9.52 -18.35
C GLY A 349 7.26 -11.01 -18.25
N LEU A 350 7.07 -11.55 -17.03
CA LEU A 350 7.33 -12.97 -16.76
C LEU A 350 6.20 -13.86 -17.26
N HIS A 351 6.55 -14.94 -17.94
CA HIS A 351 5.62 -15.95 -18.43
C HIS A 351 5.91 -17.31 -17.80
N VAL A 352 4.86 -18.00 -17.37
CA VAL A 352 4.95 -19.38 -16.92
C VAL A 352 4.71 -20.31 -18.11
N HIS A 353 5.67 -21.19 -18.38
CA HIS A 353 5.50 -22.29 -19.32
C HIS A 353 5.34 -23.59 -18.53
N LEU A 354 4.11 -24.05 -18.40
CA LEU A 354 3.84 -25.33 -17.73
C LEU A 354 4.10 -26.48 -18.68
N THR A 355 4.80 -27.50 -18.19
CA THR A 355 5.04 -28.77 -18.89
C THR A 355 4.00 -29.84 -18.55
N PHE A 356 2.99 -29.48 -17.77
CA PHE A 356 1.90 -30.32 -17.30
C PHE A 356 0.59 -29.53 -17.33
N ASP A 357 -0.54 -30.22 -17.29
CA ASP A 357 -1.86 -29.57 -17.12
C ASP A 357 -2.07 -29.27 -15.63
N ALA A 358 -2.26 -28.00 -15.29
CA ALA A 358 -2.49 -27.55 -13.92
C ALA A 358 -3.84 -28.09 -13.34
N ALA A 359 -4.77 -28.51 -14.20
CA ALA A 359 -6.02 -29.12 -13.81
C ALA A 359 -5.90 -30.63 -13.45
N ASP A 360 -4.76 -31.25 -13.83
CA ASP A 360 -4.51 -32.65 -13.53
C ASP A 360 -4.31 -32.87 -12.01
N ASN A 361 -5.20 -33.62 -11.40
CA ASN A 361 -5.04 -34.05 -10.03
C ASN A 361 -4.27 -35.39 -9.98
N VAL A 362 -2.97 -35.33 -9.77
CA VAL A 362 -2.11 -36.53 -9.69
C VAL A 362 -2.45 -37.44 -8.50
N ALA A 363 -3.13 -36.94 -7.48
CA ALA A 363 -3.57 -37.71 -6.33
C ALA A 363 -4.92 -38.43 -6.57
N ALA A 364 -5.69 -38.06 -7.59
CA ALA A 364 -7.03 -38.61 -7.85
C ALA A 364 -7.09 -40.15 -7.89
N PRO A 365 -6.11 -40.89 -8.48
CA PRO A 365 -6.11 -42.33 -8.47
C PRO A 365 -5.98 -42.95 -7.10
N TYR A 366 -5.46 -42.22 -6.11
CA TYR A 366 -5.11 -42.70 -4.78
C TYR A 366 -6.12 -42.31 -3.69
N LEU A 367 -7.01 -41.38 -3.93
CA LEU A 367 -7.93 -40.83 -2.92
C LEU A 367 -8.91 -41.86 -2.33
N ASN A 368 -9.24 -42.89 -3.12
CA ASN A 368 -10.17 -43.97 -2.74
C ASN A 368 -9.46 -45.30 -2.33
N LEU A 369 -8.14 -45.29 -2.25
CA LEU A 369 -7.36 -46.46 -1.82
C LEU A 369 -7.10 -46.42 -0.31
N ALA A 370 -6.46 -47.50 0.22
CA ALA A 370 -5.99 -47.49 1.59
C ALA A 370 -4.99 -46.33 1.79
N LYS A 371 -5.30 -45.46 2.76
CA LYS A 371 -4.52 -44.27 3.04
C LYS A 371 -3.33 -44.59 3.95
N PRO A 372 -2.08 -44.46 3.49
CA PRO A 372 -0.92 -44.61 4.36
C PRO A 372 -0.96 -43.52 5.47
N LYS A 373 -0.60 -43.89 6.67
CA LYS A 373 -0.54 -42.96 7.80
C LYS A 373 0.74 -42.15 7.77
N VAL A 374 0.63 -40.83 8.01
CA VAL A 374 1.75 -39.92 8.18
C VAL A 374 1.62 -39.18 9.48
N ALA A 375 2.70 -39.10 10.26
CA ALA A 375 2.77 -38.30 11.48
C ALA A 375 3.23 -36.90 11.15
N ILE A 376 2.44 -35.89 11.48
CA ILE A 376 2.81 -34.48 11.44
C ILE A 376 3.28 -34.10 12.84
N LEU A 377 4.58 -34.00 13.01
CA LEU A 377 5.17 -33.72 14.31
C LEU A 377 5.05 -32.25 14.66
N ARG A 378 4.74 -31.96 15.88
CA ARG A 378 4.80 -30.61 16.42
C ARG A 378 5.32 -30.56 17.86
N GLU A 379 5.89 -29.42 18.19
CA GLU A 379 6.32 -29.00 19.51
C GLU A 379 5.68 -27.64 19.83
N GLN A 380 5.93 -27.08 20.99
CA GLN A 380 5.47 -25.73 21.34
C GLN A 380 6.05 -24.68 20.36
N GLY A 381 5.18 -23.81 19.90
CA GLY A 381 5.56 -22.76 18.96
C GLY A 381 5.63 -23.17 17.48
N VAL A 382 5.40 -24.44 17.15
CA VAL A 382 5.26 -24.87 15.76
C VAL A 382 3.94 -24.35 15.19
N ASN A 383 4.00 -23.81 13.98
CA ASN A 383 2.85 -23.47 13.16
C ASN A 383 2.88 -24.25 11.83
N SER A 384 1.87 -24.08 11.00
CA SER A 384 1.72 -24.77 9.71
C SER A 384 1.53 -26.28 9.76
N HIS A 385 1.38 -26.87 10.94
CA HIS A 385 1.08 -28.31 11.07
C HIS A 385 -0.30 -28.68 10.52
N ILE A 386 -1.26 -27.74 10.57
CA ILE A 386 -2.61 -27.92 10.00
C ILE A 386 -2.52 -27.90 8.47
N GLU A 387 -1.80 -26.95 7.90
CA GLU A 387 -1.56 -26.82 6.46
C GLU A 387 -0.81 -28.04 5.92
N MET A 388 0.17 -28.54 6.66
CA MET A 388 0.89 -29.76 6.32
C MET A 388 -0.03 -30.98 6.35
N ALA A 389 -0.87 -31.12 7.39
CA ALA A 389 -1.85 -32.18 7.47
C ALA A 389 -2.84 -32.14 6.31
N TYR A 390 -3.30 -30.92 5.94
CA TYR A 390 -4.16 -30.72 4.78
C TYR A 390 -3.49 -31.18 3.48
N ALA A 391 -2.25 -30.75 3.23
CA ALA A 391 -1.50 -31.11 2.02
C ALA A 391 -1.34 -32.64 1.87
N PHE A 392 -1.02 -33.33 2.98
CA PHE A 392 -0.93 -34.80 2.97
C PHE A 392 -2.29 -35.47 2.75
N THR A 393 -3.37 -34.91 3.34
CA THR A 393 -4.73 -35.42 3.12
C THR A 393 -5.15 -35.30 1.66
N GLU A 394 -4.89 -34.16 1.03
CA GLU A 394 -5.14 -33.94 -0.40
C GLU A 394 -4.32 -34.88 -1.30
N ALA A 395 -3.12 -35.24 -0.86
CA ALA A 395 -2.26 -36.20 -1.54
C ALA A 395 -2.69 -37.68 -1.31
N GLY A 396 -3.75 -37.96 -0.55
CA GLY A 396 -4.28 -39.29 -0.33
C GLY A 396 -3.71 -40.01 0.89
N PHE A 397 -3.10 -39.32 1.85
CA PHE A 397 -2.63 -39.86 3.12
C PHE A 397 -3.67 -39.69 4.24
N GLU A 398 -3.51 -40.45 5.31
CA GLU A 398 -4.18 -40.23 6.59
C GLU A 398 -3.19 -39.50 7.52
N ALA A 399 -3.38 -38.15 7.67
CA ALA A 399 -2.50 -37.35 8.47
C ALA A 399 -2.90 -37.33 9.95
N PHE A 400 -1.92 -37.50 10.81
CA PHE A 400 -2.09 -37.50 12.28
C PHE A 400 -1.29 -36.34 12.89
N ASP A 401 -1.92 -35.52 13.70
CA ASP A 401 -1.25 -34.53 14.53
C ASP A 401 -0.57 -35.27 15.72
N VAL A 402 0.75 -35.22 15.79
CA VAL A 402 1.54 -35.91 16.80
C VAL A 402 2.42 -34.91 17.55
N HIS A 403 2.05 -34.61 18.78
CA HIS A 403 2.86 -33.80 19.67
C HIS A 403 4.05 -34.60 20.22
N MET A 404 5.20 -33.94 20.43
CA MET A 404 6.40 -34.61 20.93
C MET A 404 6.17 -35.34 22.27
N THR A 405 5.27 -34.83 23.13
CA THR A 405 4.90 -35.51 24.38
C THR A 405 4.17 -36.83 24.14
N ASP A 406 3.49 -37.03 23.00
CA ASP A 406 2.83 -38.30 22.68
C ASP A 406 3.86 -39.40 22.42
N LEU A 407 4.98 -39.02 21.79
CA LEU A 407 6.12 -39.92 21.58
C LEU A 407 6.84 -40.20 22.88
N GLN A 408 7.10 -39.19 23.71
CA GLN A 408 7.80 -39.33 24.99
C GLN A 408 7.05 -40.22 25.99
N THR A 409 5.72 -40.11 26.01
CA THR A 409 4.87 -40.95 26.89
C THR A 409 4.55 -42.32 26.33
N GLY A 410 4.95 -42.59 25.07
CA GLY A 410 4.65 -43.85 24.40
C GLY A 410 3.20 -44.00 23.95
N ARG A 411 2.40 -42.93 24.00
CA ARG A 411 1.01 -42.92 23.53
C ARG A 411 0.92 -43.13 22.03
N VAL A 412 1.89 -42.65 21.28
CA VAL A 412 2.07 -42.83 19.85
C VAL A 412 3.47 -43.35 19.56
N LYS A 413 3.59 -44.27 18.60
CA LYS A 413 4.87 -44.82 18.15
C LYS A 413 5.08 -44.46 16.69
N LEU A 414 6.30 -44.02 16.32
CA LEU A 414 6.64 -43.70 14.94
C LEU A 414 6.54 -44.89 13.99
N GLU A 415 6.68 -46.13 14.54
CA GLU A 415 6.54 -47.38 13.80
C GLU A 415 5.14 -47.58 13.20
N ASP A 416 4.13 -46.90 13.73
CA ASP A 416 2.74 -46.98 13.24
C ASP A 416 2.49 -46.19 11.98
N PHE A 417 3.47 -45.40 11.52
CA PHE A 417 3.37 -44.50 10.39
C PHE A 417 4.28 -44.93 9.22
N LYS A 418 3.86 -44.58 8.02
CA LYS A 418 4.66 -44.75 6.78
C LYS A 418 5.54 -43.57 6.47
N GLY A 419 5.25 -42.40 7.04
CA GLY A 419 6.01 -41.18 6.91
C GLY A 419 5.91 -40.34 8.18
N VAL A 420 6.94 -39.49 8.35
CA VAL A 420 7.04 -38.52 9.44
C VAL A 420 7.48 -37.21 8.86
N VAL A 421 6.82 -36.15 9.25
CA VAL A 421 7.06 -34.76 8.79
C VAL A 421 7.08 -33.83 10.00
N ALA A 422 8.01 -32.88 10.03
CA ALA A 422 8.15 -31.86 11.08
C ALA A 422 8.25 -30.47 10.46
#